data_4da116cecdd91bb3bc531161815de868
#
_entry.id   4da116cecdd91bb3bc531161815de868
#
_cell.length_a   1.000
_cell.length_b   1.000
_cell.length_c   1.000
_cell.angle_alpha   90.00
_cell.angle_beta   90.00
_cell.angle_gamma   90.00
#
_symmetry.space_group_name_H-M   'P 1'
#
loop_
_entity.id
_entity.type
_entity.pdbx_description
1 polymer ?
#
loop_
_entity_poly.entity_id
_entity_poly.type
_entity_poly.pdbx_seq_one_letter_code
_entity_poly.pdbx_strand_id
1 'polypeptide(L)'
;MSIWTRITAAIASLTQGQGLAAVFDNLRANGTPEKSVAFTIAVIALGAKMAKADGQVTKGEVAAFRRVFTIPRKDEAAAGRVFNLARQDLAGFDAYAIKIKAMFGEAGREVLIDLLDGLFHIATADGEFHPAEDAFLYEVAQIFDLHGGCYRSLRAKHVDGKADPYDVLGLDASASLQDARAAWRKAVKESHPDIAIARGLPPEAIRLAEDRLRAVNAAWEDISARRAA
;
A
#
# COMPACT_ATOMS: atom_id res chain seq x y z
N MET A 1 -12.47 17.20 -12.55
CA MET A 1 -12.75 15.80 -12.94
C MET A 1 -12.45 14.90 -11.75
N SER A 2 -13.28 13.87 -11.49
CA SER A 2 -12.99 12.93 -10.39
C SER A 2 -11.78 12.06 -10.72
N ILE A 3 -11.09 11.52 -9.70
CA ILE A 3 -9.99 10.56 -9.88
C ILE A 3 -10.46 9.37 -10.74
N TRP A 4 -11.69 8.93 -10.55
CA TRP A 4 -12.30 7.81 -11.27
C TRP A 4 -12.51 8.09 -12.76
N THR A 5 -12.87 9.32 -13.14
CA THR A 5 -12.93 9.73 -14.55
C THR A 5 -11.57 9.62 -15.23
N ARG A 6 -10.49 9.99 -14.52
CA ARG A 6 -9.12 9.91 -15.03
C ARG A 6 -8.61 8.47 -15.09
N ILE A 7 -8.93 7.65 -14.10
CA ILE A 7 -8.67 6.21 -14.12
C ILE A 7 -9.36 5.56 -15.33
N THR A 8 -10.62 5.90 -15.57
CA THR A 8 -11.38 5.38 -16.73
C THR A 8 -10.72 5.80 -18.05
N ALA A 9 -10.25 7.05 -18.16
CA ALA A 9 -9.55 7.51 -19.35
C ALA A 9 -8.20 6.78 -19.56
N ALA A 10 -7.45 6.54 -18.48
CA ALA A 10 -6.20 5.78 -18.54
C ALA A 10 -6.42 4.33 -19.01
N ILE A 11 -7.52 3.70 -18.58
CA ILE A 11 -7.87 2.34 -19.02
C ILE A 11 -8.39 2.36 -20.47
N ALA A 12 -9.16 3.38 -20.86
CA ALA A 12 -9.70 3.51 -22.22
C ALA A 12 -8.58 3.70 -23.27
N SER A 13 -7.38 4.12 -22.86
CA SER A 13 -6.21 4.22 -23.73
C SER A 13 -5.58 2.86 -24.07
N LEU A 14 -6.01 1.76 -23.42
CA LEU A 14 -5.55 0.42 -23.76
C LEU A 14 -6.10 -0.02 -25.12
N THR A 15 -5.22 -0.49 -25.98
CA THR A 15 -5.61 -1.14 -27.23
C THR A 15 -6.10 -2.57 -26.98
N GLN A 16 -6.85 -3.15 -27.93
CA GLN A 16 -7.31 -4.52 -27.82
C GLN A 16 -6.14 -5.48 -27.58
N GLY A 17 -6.27 -6.32 -26.53
CA GLY A 17 -5.25 -7.30 -26.16
C GLY A 17 -4.19 -6.82 -25.18
N GLN A 18 -4.17 -5.55 -24.81
CA GLN A 18 -3.28 -5.05 -23.76
C GLN A 18 -3.88 -5.29 -22.37
N GLY A 19 -3.06 -5.89 -21.47
CA GLY A 19 -3.41 -6.05 -20.07
C GLY A 19 -3.24 -4.75 -19.28
N LEU A 20 -3.73 -4.71 -18.05
CA LEU A 20 -3.65 -3.55 -17.17
C LEU A 20 -2.18 -3.13 -16.88
N ALA A 21 -1.23 -4.06 -16.98
CA ALA A 21 0.21 -3.76 -16.86
C ALA A 21 0.69 -2.69 -17.86
N ALA A 22 0.07 -2.61 -19.06
CA ALA A 22 0.38 -1.59 -20.06
C ALA A 22 -0.06 -0.17 -19.65
N VAL A 23 -1.02 -0.03 -18.72
CA VAL A 23 -1.42 1.28 -18.17
C VAL A 23 -0.25 1.96 -17.48
N PHE A 24 0.55 1.20 -16.73
CA PHE A 24 1.72 1.74 -16.05
C PHE A 24 2.79 2.24 -17.03
N ASP A 25 2.98 1.55 -18.14
CA ASP A 25 3.91 1.97 -19.20
C ASP A 25 3.41 3.26 -19.87
N ASN A 26 2.12 3.34 -20.18
CA ASN A 26 1.49 4.53 -20.78
C ASN A 26 1.51 5.73 -19.82
N LEU A 27 1.24 5.52 -18.52
CA LEU A 27 1.33 6.57 -17.52
C LEU A 27 2.76 7.11 -17.38
N ARG A 28 3.77 6.24 -17.50
CA ARG A 28 5.18 6.63 -17.46
C ARG A 28 5.61 7.37 -18.73
N ALA A 29 5.17 6.92 -19.91
CA ALA A 29 5.55 7.50 -21.20
C ALA A 29 4.97 8.91 -21.41
N ASN A 30 3.80 9.21 -20.84
CA ASN A 30 3.11 10.49 -21.01
C ASN A 30 3.58 11.61 -20.04
N GLY A 31 4.73 11.45 -19.42
CA GLY A 31 5.30 12.42 -18.47
C GLY A 31 5.06 11.99 -17.01
N THR A 32 5.17 12.95 -16.06
CA THR A 32 4.93 12.67 -14.64
C THR A 32 3.46 12.24 -14.45
N PRO A 33 3.19 10.96 -14.18
CA PRO A 33 1.84 10.49 -13.98
C PRO A 33 1.24 11.23 -12.79
N GLU A 34 -0.04 11.55 -12.88
CA GLU A 34 -0.73 12.03 -11.70
C GLU A 34 -0.67 10.96 -10.63
N LYS A 35 0.10 11.26 -9.58
CA LYS A 35 0.48 10.28 -8.56
C LYS A 35 -0.73 9.63 -7.89
N SER A 36 -1.82 10.38 -7.71
CA SER A 36 -3.06 9.84 -7.13
C SER A 36 -3.73 8.79 -8.01
N VAL A 37 -3.76 9.00 -9.34
CA VAL A 37 -4.31 8.03 -10.31
C VAL A 37 -3.45 6.78 -10.36
N ALA A 38 -2.13 6.96 -10.48
CA ALA A 38 -1.18 5.88 -10.54
C ALA A 38 -1.20 5.04 -9.25
N PHE A 39 -1.25 5.69 -8.08
CA PHE A 39 -1.37 5.05 -6.78
C PHE A 39 -2.65 4.19 -6.68
N THR A 40 -3.79 4.77 -7.04
CA THR A 40 -5.08 4.06 -6.95
C THR A 40 -5.11 2.85 -7.87
N ILE A 41 -4.64 2.98 -9.13
CA ILE A 41 -4.54 1.84 -10.07
C ILE A 41 -3.59 0.77 -9.52
N ALA A 42 -2.45 1.16 -8.92
CA ALA A 42 -1.47 0.23 -8.38
C ALA A 42 -2.04 -0.60 -7.22
N VAL A 43 -2.72 0.04 -6.25
CA VAL A 43 -3.34 -0.68 -5.13
C VAL A 43 -4.45 -1.61 -5.63
N ILE A 44 -5.29 -1.16 -6.57
CA ILE A 44 -6.34 -2.01 -7.16
C ILE A 44 -5.72 -3.22 -7.87
N ALA A 45 -4.69 -2.99 -8.68
CA ALA A 45 -4.08 -4.04 -9.47
C ALA A 45 -3.40 -5.10 -8.58
N LEU A 46 -2.59 -4.69 -7.61
CA LEU A 46 -1.93 -5.61 -6.68
C LEU A 46 -2.93 -6.29 -5.74
N GLY A 47 -3.94 -5.56 -5.23
CA GLY A 47 -4.99 -6.16 -4.42
C GLY A 47 -5.80 -7.22 -5.17
N ALA A 48 -6.10 -6.99 -6.46
CA ALA A 48 -6.76 -7.99 -7.30
C ALA A 48 -5.89 -9.23 -7.57
N LYS A 49 -4.56 -9.06 -7.62
CA LYS A 49 -3.61 -10.19 -7.75
C LYS A 49 -3.47 -10.95 -6.44
N MET A 50 -3.47 -10.27 -5.30
CA MET A 50 -3.45 -10.87 -3.96
C MET A 50 -4.69 -11.74 -3.74
N ALA A 51 -5.88 -11.22 -4.03
CA ALA A 51 -7.15 -11.94 -3.97
C ALA A 51 -7.21 -13.18 -4.90
N LYS A 52 -6.37 -13.24 -5.92
CA LYS A 52 -6.24 -14.41 -6.79
C LYS A 52 -5.30 -15.47 -6.22
N ALA A 53 -4.38 -15.10 -5.35
CA ALA A 53 -3.34 -16.00 -4.84
C ALA A 53 -3.91 -17.10 -3.93
N ASP A 54 -5.00 -16.84 -3.22
CA ASP A 54 -5.74 -17.82 -2.40
C ASP A 54 -6.86 -18.56 -3.17
N GLY A 55 -7.13 -18.15 -4.41
CA GLY A 55 -8.09 -18.79 -5.31
C GLY A 55 -9.55 -18.36 -5.12
N GLN A 56 -9.88 -17.55 -4.14
CA GLN A 56 -11.24 -17.08 -3.88
C GLN A 56 -11.29 -15.57 -3.64
N VAL A 57 -11.98 -14.84 -4.53
CA VAL A 57 -12.34 -13.44 -4.25
C VAL A 57 -13.55 -13.44 -3.35
N THR A 58 -13.34 -13.18 -2.07
CA THR A 58 -14.42 -13.12 -1.10
C THR A 58 -15.20 -11.80 -1.20
N LYS A 59 -16.46 -11.82 -0.78
CA LYS A 59 -17.24 -10.58 -0.63
C LYS A 59 -16.58 -9.63 0.39
N GLY A 60 -15.81 -10.17 1.33
CA GLY A 60 -15.04 -9.45 2.34
C GLY A 60 -13.95 -8.58 1.70
N GLU A 61 -13.15 -9.14 0.79
CA GLU A 61 -12.09 -8.39 0.09
C GLU A 61 -12.64 -7.27 -0.79
N VAL A 62 -13.74 -7.49 -1.50
CA VAL A 62 -14.42 -6.43 -2.25
C VAL A 62 -14.95 -5.35 -1.32
N ALA A 63 -15.48 -5.72 -0.15
CA ALA A 63 -15.94 -4.77 0.85
C ALA A 63 -14.77 -4.03 1.52
N ALA A 64 -13.64 -4.71 1.75
CA ALA A 64 -12.40 -4.14 2.25
C ALA A 64 -11.85 -3.09 1.30
N PHE A 65 -11.78 -3.46 0.02
CA PHE A 65 -11.39 -2.56 -1.04
C PHE A 65 -12.26 -1.29 -1.08
N ARG A 66 -13.58 -1.43 -0.92
CA ARG A 66 -14.52 -0.30 -0.83
C ARG A 66 -14.34 0.54 0.44
N ARG A 67 -13.80 -0.02 1.51
CA ARG A 67 -13.48 0.74 2.75
C ARG A 67 -12.19 1.54 2.63
N VAL A 68 -11.17 0.96 1.96
CA VAL A 68 -9.92 1.67 1.68
C VAL A 68 -10.19 2.84 0.74
N PHE A 69 -10.90 2.58 -0.36
CA PHE A 69 -11.23 3.59 -1.36
C PHE A 69 -12.69 4.00 -1.23
N THR A 70 -12.93 5.26 -0.87
CA THR A 70 -14.26 5.86 -0.93
C THR A 70 -14.70 5.97 -2.38
N ILE A 71 -15.31 4.89 -2.92
CA ILE A 71 -15.76 4.83 -4.32
C ILE A 71 -17.17 5.38 -4.38
N PRO A 72 -17.41 6.54 -5.03
CA PRO A 72 -18.76 7.02 -5.25
C PRO A 72 -19.56 6.00 -6.08
N ARG A 73 -20.85 5.85 -5.79
CA ARG A 73 -21.72 4.89 -6.52
C ARG A 73 -21.63 5.00 -8.04
N LYS A 74 -21.55 6.23 -8.56
CA LYS A 74 -21.40 6.49 -10.00
C LYS A 74 -20.10 5.95 -10.60
N ASP A 75 -19.07 5.76 -9.78
CA ASP A 75 -17.71 5.36 -10.19
C ASP A 75 -17.44 3.87 -9.90
N GLU A 76 -18.36 3.15 -9.23
CA GLU A 76 -18.21 1.72 -8.90
C GLU A 76 -17.96 0.83 -10.12
N ALA A 77 -18.63 1.12 -11.25
CA ALA A 77 -18.43 0.39 -12.48
C ALA A 77 -17.01 0.58 -13.05
N ALA A 78 -16.41 1.76 -12.87
CA ALA A 78 -15.04 2.02 -13.30
C ALA A 78 -14.03 1.25 -12.44
N ALA A 79 -14.19 1.30 -11.12
CA ALA A 79 -13.36 0.53 -10.20
C ALA A 79 -13.44 -0.99 -10.45
N GLY A 80 -14.65 -1.50 -10.67
CA GLY A 80 -14.86 -2.91 -11.02
C GLY A 80 -14.19 -3.32 -12.33
N ARG A 81 -14.13 -2.45 -13.33
CA ARG A 81 -13.40 -2.72 -14.58
C ARG A 81 -11.89 -2.84 -14.34
N VAL A 82 -11.29 -1.94 -13.55
CA VAL A 82 -9.85 -2.03 -13.20
C VAL A 82 -9.55 -3.35 -12.53
N PHE A 83 -10.35 -3.69 -11.51
CA PHE A 83 -10.19 -4.92 -10.74
C PHE A 83 -10.29 -6.16 -11.64
N ASN A 84 -11.31 -6.23 -12.51
CA ASN A 84 -11.50 -7.34 -13.43
C ASN A 84 -10.35 -7.44 -14.45
N LEU A 85 -9.87 -6.33 -14.99
CA LEU A 85 -8.72 -6.32 -15.89
C LEU A 85 -7.47 -6.86 -15.20
N ALA A 86 -7.17 -6.42 -13.98
CA ALA A 86 -6.03 -6.91 -13.21
C ALA A 86 -6.13 -8.42 -12.94
N ARG A 87 -7.34 -8.92 -12.59
CA ARG A 87 -7.57 -10.33 -12.32
C ARG A 87 -7.46 -11.21 -13.57
N GLN A 88 -7.86 -10.70 -14.74
CA GLN A 88 -7.82 -11.43 -16.01
C GLN A 88 -6.44 -11.38 -16.68
N ASP A 89 -5.62 -10.40 -16.35
CA ASP A 89 -4.28 -10.26 -16.92
C ASP A 89 -3.40 -11.47 -16.57
N LEU A 90 -2.73 -12.03 -17.58
CA LEU A 90 -1.83 -13.16 -17.44
C LEU A 90 -0.51 -12.79 -16.76
N ALA A 91 -0.13 -11.50 -16.76
CA ALA A 91 1.07 -11.04 -16.07
C ALA A 91 0.98 -11.35 -14.56
N GLY A 92 2.05 -11.88 -14.00
CA GLY A 92 2.21 -12.12 -12.58
C GLY A 92 2.17 -10.81 -11.77
N PHE A 93 1.99 -10.89 -10.47
CA PHE A 93 2.03 -9.71 -9.60
C PHE A 93 3.42 -9.07 -9.53
N ASP A 94 4.46 -9.86 -9.72
CA ASP A 94 5.86 -9.44 -9.81
C ASP A 94 6.08 -8.43 -10.93
N ALA A 95 5.55 -8.70 -12.12
CA ALA A 95 5.60 -7.79 -13.26
C ALA A 95 4.91 -6.44 -12.95
N TYR A 96 3.79 -6.48 -12.22
CA TYR A 96 3.09 -5.28 -11.76
C TYR A 96 3.93 -4.51 -10.73
N ALA A 97 4.45 -5.19 -9.72
CA ALA A 97 5.25 -4.58 -8.67
C ALA A 97 6.53 -3.93 -9.23
N ILE A 98 7.22 -4.58 -10.18
CA ILE A 98 8.40 -4.02 -10.86
C ILE A 98 8.03 -2.74 -11.62
N LYS A 99 6.93 -2.72 -12.38
CA LYS A 99 6.49 -1.53 -13.13
C LYS A 99 6.10 -0.38 -12.20
N ILE A 100 5.41 -0.69 -11.09
CA ILE A 100 5.02 0.29 -10.08
C ILE A 100 6.26 0.89 -9.43
N LYS A 101 7.24 0.06 -9.02
CA LYS A 101 8.51 0.53 -8.49
C LYS A 101 9.24 1.44 -9.47
N ALA A 102 9.34 1.04 -10.73
CA ALA A 102 9.98 1.83 -11.77
C ALA A 102 9.26 3.16 -12.05
N MET A 103 7.94 3.20 -11.89
CA MET A 103 7.14 4.41 -12.09
C MET A 103 7.37 5.46 -11.00
N PHE A 104 7.51 5.05 -9.75
CA PHE A 104 7.72 5.99 -8.65
C PHE A 104 9.20 6.34 -8.44
N GLY A 105 10.13 5.49 -8.86
CA GLY A 105 11.58 5.72 -8.74
C GLY A 105 12.07 5.78 -7.28
N GLU A 106 13.33 6.17 -7.08
CA GLU A 106 13.93 6.26 -5.74
C GLU A 106 13.28 7.34 -4.86
N ALA A 107 12.90 8.48 -5.46
CA ALA A 107 12.22 9.57 -4.74
C ALA A 107 10.79 9.21 -4.30
N GLY A 108 10.29 8.04 -4.72
CA GLY A 108 8.96 7.54 -4.41
C GLY A 108 8.92 6.44 -3.34
N ARG A 109 10.03 6.19 -2.61
CA ARG A 109 10.09 5.11 -1.59
C ARG A 109 8.92 5.16 -0.61
N GLU A 110 8.54 6.34 -0.14
CA GLU A 110 7.44 6.49 0.80
C GLU A 110 6.07 6.23 0.15
N VAL A 111 5.93 6.51 -1.14
CA VAL A 111 4.73 6.14 -1.90
C VAL A 111 4.61 4.62 -1.98
N LEU A 112 5.72 3.90 -2.12
CA LEU A 112 5.74 2.44 -2.09
C LEU A 112 5.41 1.88 -0.70
N ILE A 113 5.83 2.56 0.37
CA ILE A 113 5.42 2.25 1.75
C ILE A 113 3.90 2.42 1.90
N ASP A 114 3.34 3.54 1.42
CA ASP A 114 1.91 3.81 1.48
C ASP A 114 1.10 2.80 0.65
N LEU A 115 1.64 2.34 -0.50
CA LEU A 115 1.04 1.27 -1.31
C LEU A 115 1.01 -0.06 -0.54
N LEU A 116 2.13 -0.44 0.05
CA LEU A 116 2.23 -1.69 0.82
C LEU A 116 1.35 -1.64 2.07
N ASP A 117 1.28 -0.49 2.76
CA ASP A 117 0.37 -0.24 3.89
C ASP A 117 -1.11 -0.43 3.49
N GLY A 118 -1.49 0.10 2.32
CA GLY A 118 -2.83 -0.09 1.76
C GLY A 118 -3.15 -1.55 1.43
N LEU A 119 -2.19 -2.31 0.93
CA LEU A 119 -2.35 -3.74 0.67
C LEU A 119 -2.51 -4.55 1.95
N PHE A 120 -1.73 -4.27 3.00
CA PHE A 120 -1.93 -4.86 4.33
C PHE A 120 -3.32 -4.56 4.89
N HIS A 121 -3.78 -3.32 4.76
CA HIS A 121 -5.11 -2.93 5.21
C HIS A 121 -6.22 -3.70 4.46
N ILE A 122 -6.03 -4.00 3.18
CA ILE A 122 -6.96 -4.84 2.41
C ILE A 122 -6.92 -6.28 2.91
N ALA A 123 -5.73 -6.86 3.06
CA ALA A 123 -5.52 -8.24 3.48
C ALA A 123 -6.11 -8.55 4.86
N THR A 124 -6.07 -7.57 5.78
CA THR A 124 -6.55 -7.77 7.17
C THR A 124 -7.99 -7.31 7.40
N ALA A 125 -8.70 -6.88 6.36
CA ALA A 125 -9.97 -6.16 6.53
C ALA A 125 -11.18 -7.05 6.91
N ASP A 126 -11.10 -8.35 6.71
CA ASP A 126 -12.12 -9.31 7.18
C ASP A 126 -11.81 -9.88 8.59
N GLY A 127 -10.63 -9.54 9.13
CA GLY A 127 -10.18 -9.97 10.46
C GLY A 127 -9.36 -11.27 10.43
N GLU A 128 -9.17 -11.86 9.26
CA GLU A 128 -8.30 -13.01 9.04
C GLU A 128 -7.11 -12.57 8.16
N PHE A 129 -5.93 -13.11 8.43
CA PHE A 129 -4.73 -12.85 7.65
C PHE A 129 -4.11 -14.18 7.22
N HIS A 130 -4.25 -14.49 5.94
CA HIS A 130 -3.83 -15.77 5.42
C HIS A 130 -2.32 -15.86 5.14
N PRO A 131 -1.67 -17.02 5.36
CA PRO A 131 -0.26 -17.20 5.03
C PRO A 131 0.08 -16.89 3.55
N ALA A 132 -0.86 -17.12 2.63
CA ALA A 132 -0.68 -16.78 1.21
C ALA A 132 -0.61 -15.27 0.98
N GLU A 133 -1.39 -14.47 1.73
CA GLU A 133 -1.33 -13.01 1.68
C GLU A 133 -0.03 -12.48 2.28
N ASP A 134 0.43 -13.05 3.41
CA ASP A 134 1.72 -12.70 4.03
C ASP A 134 2.87 -12.95 3.05
N ALA A 135 2.89 -14.11 2.39
CA ALA A 135 3.88 -14.44 1.38
C ALA A 135 3.84 -13.48 0.19
N PHE A 136 2.64 -13.16 -0.32
CA PHE A 136 2.44 -12.19 -1.40
C PHE A 136 2.97 -10.80 -1.01
N LEU A 137 2.57 -10.30 0.16
CA LEU A 137 2.98 -8.98 0.65
C LEU A 137 4.49 -8.92 0.89
N TYR A 138 5.07 -10.01 1.40
CA TYR A 138 6.52 -10.12 1.58
C TYR A 138 7.27 -10.03 0.25
N GLU A 139 6.82 -10.74 -0.79
CA GLU A 139 7.45 -10.68 -2.11
C GLU A 139 7.28 -9.29 -2.76
N VAL A 140 6.12 -8.66 -2.63
CA VAL A 140 5.93 -7.27 -3.07
C VAL A 140 6.89 -6.32 -2.33
N ALA A 141 7.06 -6.51 -1.01
CA ALA A 141 8.00 -5.72 -0.22
C ALA A 141 9.46 -5.93 -0.68
N GLN A 142 9.85 -7.16 -1.03
CA GLN A 142 11.16 -7.44 -1.62
C GLN A 142 11.38 -6.67 -2.91
N ILE A 143 10.42 -6.71 -3.82
CA ILE A 143 10.50 -5.99 -5.10
C ILE A 143 10.58 -4.47 -4.86
N PHE A 144 9.88 -3.94 -3.85
CA PHE A 144 9.88 -2.51 -3.51
C PHE A 144 11.11 -2.06 -2.70
N ASP A 145 12.04 -2.95 -2.35
CA ASP A 145 13.15 -2.71 -1.41
C ASP A 145 12.68 -2.24 -0.02
N LEU A 146 11.53 -2.75 0.42
CA LEU A 146 10.89 -2.45 1.71
C LEU A 146 11.00 -3.61 2.72
N HIS A 147 11.87 -4.59 2.46
CA HIS A 147 12.10 -5.73 3.34
C HIS A 147 12.70 -5.33 4.71
N GLY A 148 12.85 -6.29 5.60
CA GLY A 148 13.43 -6.07 6.92
C GLY A 148 12.54 -5.26 7.86
N GLY A 149 13.09 -4.23 8.48
CA GLY A 149 12.39 -3.42 9.49
C GLY A 149 11.12 -2.74 8.96
N CYS A 150 11.11 -2.30 7.70
CA CYS A 150 9.94 -1.66 7.11
C CYS A 150 8.75 -2.64 6.98
N TYR A 151 9.00 -3.84 6.43
CA TYR A 151 7.97 -4.88 6.35
C TYR A 151 7.46 -5.29 7.73
N ARG A 152 8.37 -5.49 8.70
CA ARG A 152 8.03 -5.83 10.08
C ARG A 152 7.13 -4.79 10.72
N SER A 153 7.45 -3.51 10.55
CA SER A 153 6.65 -2.40 11.07
C SER A 153 5.23 -2.39 10.51
N LEU A 154 5.07 -2.55 9.20
CA LEU A 154 3.75 -2.60 8.57
C LEU A 154 2.95 -3.83 9.01
N ARG A 155 3.60 -5.00 9.04
CA ARG A 155 2.98 -6.24 9.50
C ARG A 155 2.51 -6.12 10.95
N ALA A 156 3.37 -5.63 11.84
CA ALA A 156 3.03 -5.43 13.26
C ALA A 156 1.83 -4.49 13.45
N LYS A 157 1.75 -3.42 12.65
CA LYS A 157 0.62 -2.48 12.69
C LYS A 157 -0.72 -3.12 12.34
N HIS A 158 -0.74 -4.07 11.37
CA HIS A 158 -1.98 -4.58 10.81
C HIS A 158 -2.40 -5.95 11.34
N VAL A 159 -1.43 -6.83 11.62
CA VAL A 159 -1.69 -8.25 11.89
C VAL A 159 -1.69 -8.54 13.39
N ASP A 160 -0.79 -7.93 14.14
CA ASP A 160 -0.59 -8.26 15.54
C ASP A 160 -1.40 -7.30 16.42
N GLY A 161 -2.55 -7.73 16.91
CA GLY A 161 -3.46 -6.90 17.74
C GLY A 161 -2.85 -6.31 19.03
N LYS A 162 -1.66 -6.81 19.46
CA LYS A 162 -0.77 -6.26 20.51
C LYS A 162 0.66 -6.38 20.04
N ALA A 163 1.00 -5.67 18.96
CA ALA A 163 2.35 -5.65 18.42
C ALA A 163 3.36 -5.17 19.48
N ASP A 164 4.54 -5.79 19.50
CA ASP A 164 5.66 -5.24 20.26
C ASP A 164 6.00 -3.84 19.73
N PRO A 165 6.12 -2.82 20.60
CA PRO A 165 6.46 -1.46 20.18
C PRO A 165 7.74 -1.36 19.36
N TYR A 166 8.72 -2.25 19.60
CA TYR A 166 9.94 -2.32 18.80
C TYR A 166 9.65 -2.81 17.37
N ASP A 167 8.76 -3.79 17.20
CA ASP A 167 8.33 -4.25 15.87
C ASP A 167 7.61 -3.14 15.11
N VAL A 168 6.75 -2.35 15.78
CA VAL A 168 6.09 -1.18 15.18
C VAL A 168 7.10 -0.14 14.69
N LEU A 169 8.25 0.01 15.37
CA LEU A 169 9.35 0.86 14.92
C LEU A 169 10.29 0.16 13.92
N GLY A 170 10.01 -1.11 13.56
CA GLY A 170 10.84 -1.90 12.65
C GLY A 170 12.16 -2.35 13.23
N LEU A 171 12.27 -2.43 14.55
CA LEU A 171 13.46 -2.76 15.31
C LEU A 171 13.38 -4.16 15.93
N ASP A 172 14.51 -4.65 16.35
CA ASP A 172 14.61 -5.82 17.21
C ASP A 172 14.30 -5.43 18.67
N ALA A 173 13.68 -6.32 19.45
CA ALA A 173 13.35 -6.08 20.85
C ALA A 173 14.58 -5.77 21.74
N SER A 174 15.77 -6.18 21.29
CA SER A 174 17.05 -5.88 21.94
C SER A 174 17.63 -4.49 21.62
N ALA A 175 17.01 -3.73 20.73
CA ALA A 175 17.51 -2.43 20.29
C ALA A 175 17.63 -1.43 21.45
N SER A 176 18.64 -0.57 21.35
CA SER A 176 18.85 0.48 22.36
C SER A 176 17.76 1.56 22.31
N LEU A 177 17.58 2.28 23.43
CA LEU A 177 16.69 3.43 23.47
C LEU A 177 17.10 4.52 22.46
N GLN A 178 18.38 4.64 22.18
CA GLN A 178 18.90 5.57 21.18
C GLN A 178 18.48 5.16 19.78
N ASP A 179 18.56 3.87 19.45
CA ASP A 179 18.11 3.33 18.15
C ASP A 179 16.58 3.47 18.00
N ALA A 180 15.84 3.17 19.07
CA ALA A 180 14.38 3.34 19.09
C ALA A 180 13.99 4.80 18.85
N ARG A 181 14.68 5.76 19.47
CA ARG A 181 14.45 7.20 19.24
C ARG A 181 14.79 7.63 17.82
N ALA A 182 15.86 7.07 17.25
CA ALA A 182 16.26 7.37 15.87
C ALA A 182 15.23 6.81 14.87
N ALA A 183 14.79 5.56 15.06
CA ALA A 183 13.77 4.92 14.25
C ALA A 183 12.43 5.66 14.33
N TRP A 184 11.98 6.02 15.53
CA TRP A 184 10.78 6.82 15.74
C TRP A 184 10.84 8.15 14.97
N ARG A 185 11.94 8.93 15.11
CA ARG A 185 12.08 10.21 14.40
C ARG A 185 12.02 10.05 12.89
N LYS A 186 12.64 8.99 12.37
CA LYS A 186 12.59 8.64 10.95
C LYS A 186 11.17 8.31 10.53
N ALA A 187 10.50 7.42 11.25
CA ALA A 187 9.13 6.99 10.95
C ALA A 187 8.12 8.14 11.01
N VAL A 188 8.23 9.05 12.01
CA VAL A 188 7.41 10.27 12.10
C VAL A 188 7.58 11.14 10.86
N LYS A 189 8.82 11.36 10.42
CA LYS A 189 9.10 12.14 9.21
C LYS A 189 8.52 11.47 7.97
N GLU A 190 8.68 10.17 7.82
CA GLU A 190 8.20 9.41 6.66
C GLU A 190 6.67 9.29 6.61
N SER A 191 6.00 9.29 7.78
CA SER A 191 4.54 9.13 7.91
C SER A 191 3.77 10.45 8.03
N HIS A 192 4.44 11.59 7.88
CA HIS A 192 3.75 12.88 8.06
C HIS A 192 2.73 13.13 6.95
N PRO A 193 1.45 13.42 7.27
CA PRO A 193 0.40 13.59 6.28
C PRO A 193 0.68 14.71 5.28
N ASP A 194 1.35 15.79 5.69
CA ASP A 194 1.75 16.89 4.79
C ASP A 194 2.67 16.43 3.66
N ILE A 195 3.49 15.40 3.92
CA ILE A 195 4.35 14.82 2.90
C ILE A 195 3.52 14.05 1.88
N ALA A 196 2.52 13.29 2.33
CA ALA A 196 1.58 12.59 1.45
C ALA A 196 0.77 13.58 0.59
N ILE A 197 0.30 14.68 1.20
CA ILE A 197 -0.40 15.77 0.50
C ILE A 197 0.53 16.42 -0.54
N ALA A 198 1.74 16.79 -0.15
CA ALA A 198 2.71 17.44 -1.05
C ALA A 198 3.09 16.54 -2.24
N ARG A 199 2.99 15.22 -2.08
CA ARG A 199 3.19 14.24 -3.14
C ARG A 199 1.98 14.04 -4.04
N GLY A 200 0.83 14.64 -3.72
CA GLY A 200 -0.40 14.50 -4.48
C GLY A 200 -1.04 13.13 -4.36
N LEU A 201 -0.87 12.46 -3.21
CA LEU A 201 -1.51 11.17 -2.95
C LEU A 201 -3.02 11.33 -2.68
N PRO A 202 -3.83 10.30 -2.92
CA PRO A 202 -5.25 10.37 -2.67
C PRO A 202 -5.55 10.43 -1.17
N PRO A 203 -6.74 10.96 -0.76
CA PRO A 203 -7.13 11.09 0.65
C PRO A 203 -7.02 9.78 1.45
N GLU A 204 -7.20 8.65 0.80
CA GLU A 204 -7.07 7.32 1.39
C GLU A 204 -5.64 7.04 1.86
N ALA A 205 -4.65 7.35 1.04
CA ALA A 205 -3.23 7.20 1.41
C ALA A 205 -2.83 8.17 2.52
N ILE A 206 -3.41 9.38 2.53
CA ILE A 206 -3.19 10.36 3.61
C ILE A 206 -3.69 9.78 4.94
N ARG A 207 -4.89 9.19 4.98
CA ARG A 207 -5.42 8.54 6.17
C ARG A 207 -4.54 7.38 6.67
N LEU A 208 -4.04 6.53 5.76
CA LEU A 208 -3.10 5.47 6.12
C LEU A 208 -1.80 6.01 6.74
N ALA A 209 -1.28 7.11 6.20
CA ALA A 209 -0.10 7.79 6.76
C ALA A 209 -0.40 8.36 8.17
N GLU A 210 -1.57 8.94 8.41
CA GLU A 210 -2.00 9.40 9.74
C GLU A 210 -2.11 8.25 10.74
N ASP A 211 -2.70 7.11 10.33
CA ASP A 211 -2.82 5.91 11.16
C ASP A 211 -1.44 5.36 11.51
N ARG A 212 -0.51 5.33 10.54
CA ARG A 212 0.88 4.93 10.77
C ARG A 212 1.59 5.89 11.73
N LEU A 213 1.41 7.19 11.58
CA LEU A 213 1.97 8.19 12.48
C LEU A 213 1.47 8.01 13.93
N ARG A 214 0.18 7.71 14.11
CA ARG A 214 -0.38 7.41 15.43
C ARG A 214 0.25 6.15 16.05
N ALA A 215 0.39 5.09 15.26
CA ALA A 215 0.99 3.84 15.72
C ALA A 215 2.45 4.02 16.16
N VAL A 216 3.29 4.71 15.38
CA VAL A 216 4.70 4.93 15.73
C VAL A 216 4.86 5.83 16.94
N ASN A 217 3.99 6.82 17.14
CA ASN A 217 4.02 7.68 18.34
C ASN A 217 3.63 6.87 19.59
N ALA A 218 2.58 6.07 19.54
CA ALA A 218 2.17 5.20 20.64
C ALA A 218 3.28 4.19 21.02
N ALA A 219 3.93 3.60 20.02
CA ALA A 219 5.05 2.70 20.22
C ALA A 219 6.24 3.39 20.93
N TRP A 220 6.58 4.60 20.52
CA TRP A 220 7.63 5.36 21.19
C TRP A 220 7.28 5.73 22.63
N GLU A 221 6.05 6.16 22.90
CA GLU A 221 5.56 6.45 24.25
C GLU A 221 5.68 5.23 25.16
N ASP A 222 5.26 4.04 24.69
CA ASP A 222 5.37 2.79 25.44
C ASP A 222 6.82 2.40 25.73
N ILE A 223 7.72 2.45 24.72
CA ILE A 223 9.14 2.15 24.92
C ILE A 223 9.77 3.12 25.93
N SER A 224 9.48 4.41 25.81
CA SER A 224 10.05 5.42 26.70
C SER A 224 9.55 5.28 28.14
N ALA A 225 8.27 4.94 28.34
CA ALA A 225 7.68 4.69 29.66
C ALA A 225 8.27 3.44 30.33
N ARG A 226 8.42 2.32 29.61
CA ARG A 226 9.01 1.07 30.14
C ARG A 226 10.46 1.22 30.59
N ARG A 227 11.19 2.20 30.05
CA ARG A 227 12.61 2.47 30.44
C ARG A 227 12.76 3.54 31.50
N ALA A 228 11.70 4.28 31.82
CA ALA A 228 11.67 5.27 32.88
C ALA A 228 11.22 4.70 34.23
N ALA A 229 10.59 3.49 34.22
CA ALA A 229 10.16 2.73 35.40
C ALA A 229 11.25 1.77 35.88
#